data_5fa46fb455f33e0b0bbdbc40b8af97a0
#
_entry.id   5fa46fb455f33e0b0bbdbc40b8af97a0
#
_cell.length_a   1.000
_cell.length_b   1.000
_cell.length_c   1.000
_cell.angle_alpha   90.00
_cell.angle_beta   90.00
_cell.angle_gamma   90.00
#
_symmetry.space_group_name_H-M   'P 1'
#
loop_
_entity.id
_entity.type
_entity.pdbx_description
1 polymer ?
#
loop_
_entity_poly.entity_id
_entity_poly.type
_entity_poly.pdbx_seq_one_letter_code
_entity_poly.pdbx_strand_id
1 'polypeptide(L)'
;MDRVELHDVEYGDCTVLVGQNRQILMVDCGSVSRYARRGEEEIDRRFNEIFSRYAPAAQRQFLLTHYHRDHMSGFLKQVKKDPGYFDRVYLPALPCDKRGVNPVLEFAVFAHFFAVPQSDFAQVNTTCLRIFDALNDSVGADRIFTLGGGDIFTFDGAFYEVLSPARNEPFPFDAILTEAVENLNICLSSPFHTGRETEFLETKDAFVRLYMQCQTAFAPSDRATPGRRRILLDSLRDLLGRMEDMRSNLAHSPAAPDIQDILNQSVVRNVYTETQNDLSLVFHNRRSRGPSNLDILMTGDVSDEVLRRISGKLFDGYYIVKAPHHGTESHFSNVIGDLAVAHLLISNGDYHAGGEISQRYIDMECIKHCTNAGACRWRDIAGGCCNRLQRCYEQPASGSLTLKCAAAAGERRTPCNIYVFVCAVVRRFDDIRG
;
A
#
# COMPACT_ATOMS: atom_id res chain seq x y z
N MET A 1 -1.83 -16.45 14.03
CA MET A 1 -0.93 -16.33 12.85
C MET A 1 0.10 -17.45 12.94
N ASP A 2 0.28 -18.19 11.86
CA ASP A 2 1.22 -19.32 11.77
C ASP A 2 2.58 -18.88 11.20
N ARG A 3 2.56 -18.06 10.16
CA ARG A 3 3.77 -17.55 9.49
C ARG A 3 3.51 -16.26 8.71
N VAL A 4 4.59 -15.57 8.37
CA VAL A 4 4.60 -14.43 7.45
C VAL A 4 5.45 -14.80 6.24
N GLU A 5 4.95 -14.52 5.04
CA GLU A 5 5.62 -14.74 3.77
C GLU A 5 5.82 -13.39 3.06
N LEU A 6 7.08 -13.06 2.77
CA LEU A 6 7.45 -11.90 1.97
C LEU A 6 7.75 -12.36 0.55
N HIS A 7 7.00 -11.87 -0.44
CA HIS A 7 7.14 -12.25 -1.83
C HIS A 7 8.00 -11.26 -2.61
N ASP A 8 8.88 -11.78 -3.44
CA ASP A 8 9.63 -10.98 -4.40
C ASP A 8 8.75 -10.69 -5.62
N VAL A 9 8.25 -9.48 -5.69
CA VAL A 9 7.49 -8.94 -6.81
C VAL A 9 8.29 -7.91 -7.62
N GLU A 10 9.62 -7.97 -7.55
CA GLU A 10 10.57 -6.96 -8.03
C GLU A 10 10.42 -5.67 -7.20
N TYR A 11 10.33 -4.50 -7.85
CA TYR A 11 10.09 -3.26 -7.14
C TYR A 11 8.60 -3.12 -6.83
N GLY A 12 8.26 -3.42 -5.58
CA GLY A 12 6.90 -3.39 -5.09
C GLY A 12 6.74 -4.16 -3.78
N ASP A 13 5.54 -4.31 -3.32
CA ASP A 13 5.23 -4.93 -2.03
C ASP A 13 4.22 -6.07 -2.17
N CYS A 14 4.49 -7.17 -1.46
CA CYS A 14 3.55 -8.26 -1.28
C CYS A 14 3.95 -9.06 -0.04
N THR A 15 3.24 -8.84 1.05
CA THR A 15 3.43 -9.58 2.31
C THR A 15 2.18 -10.36 2.63
N VAL A 16 2.30 -11.64 2.96
CA VAL A 16 1.16 -12.50 3.28
C VAL A 16 1.29 -13.05 4.70
N LEU A 17 0.33 -12.71 5.53
CA LEU A 17 0.14 -13.33 6.83
C LEU A 17 -0.69 -14.59 6.62
N VAL A 18 -0.16 -15.72 7.02
CA VAL A 18 -0.84 -17.02 6.93
C VAL A 18 -1.29 -17.40 8.34
N GLY A 19 -2.58 -17.58 8.49
CA GLY A 19 -3.20 -18.01 9.73
C GLY A 19 -3.33 -19.52 9.82
N GLN A 20 -3.75 -19.95 11.00
CA GLN A 20 -4.28 -21.29 11.19
C GLN A 20 -5.54 -21.48 10.34
N ASN A 21 -6.00 -22.70 10.17
CA ASN A 21 -7.22 -23.00 9.41
C ASN A 21 -7.22 -22.48 7.94
N ARG A 22 -6.05 -22.40 7.33
CA ARG A 22 -5.90 -22.03 5.92
C ARG A 22 -6.46 -20.63 5.59
N GLN A 23 -6.36 -19.69 6.49
CA GLN A 23 -6.70 -18.29 6.25
C GLN A 23 -5.46 -17.52 5.81
N ILE A 24 -5.64 -16.53 4.95
CA ILE A 24 -4.60 -15.57 4.59
C ILE A 24 -5.09 -14.14 4.69
N LEU A 25 -4.18 -13.24 5.07
CA LEU A 25 -4.29 -11.80 4.88
C LEU A 25 -3.10 -11.37 4.03
N MET A 26 -3.37 -10.99 2.79
CA MET A 26 -2.39 -10.42 1.88
C MET A 26 -2.37 -8.91 2.10
N VAL A 27 -1.21 -8.39 2.48
CA VAL A 27 -0.96 -6.96 2.65
C VAL A 27 -0.19 -6.49 1.44
N ASP A 28 -0.83 -5.68 0.64
CA ASP A 28 -0.37 -5.25 -0.68
C ASP A 28 -0.10 -6.42 -1.65
N CYS A 29 -0.15 -6.15 -2.92
CA CYS A 29 0.38 -7.00 -3.99
C CYS A 29 0.50 -6.16 -5.26
N GLY A 30 1.67 -5.60 -5.48
CA GLY A 30 1.93 -4.77 -6.63
C GLY A 30 3.39 -4.72 -7.03
N SER A 31 3.64 -4.15 -8.20
CA SER A 31 4.98 -3.89 -8.73
C SER A 31 4.93 -2.79 -9.78
N VAL A 32 6.06 -2.12 -9.99
CA VAL A 32 6.24 -1.14 -11.07
C VAL A 32 7.17 -1.72 -12.13
N SER A 33 6.60 -2.21 -13.23
CA SER A 33 7.33 -2.90 -14.30
C SER A 33 8.46 -2.10 -14.92
N ARG A 34 8.32 -0.77 -15.04
CA ARG A 34 9.38 0.11 -15.57
C ARG A 34 10.67 0.10 -14.76
N TYR A 35 10.57 -0.26 -13.48
CA TYR A 35 11.71 -0.38 -12.57
C TYR A 35 12.15 -1.83 -12.40
N ALA A 36 11.37 -2.78 -12.92
CA ALA A 36 11.70 -4.19 -12.84
C ALA A 36 12.79 -4.55 -13.84
N ARG A 37 13.78 -5.29 -13.39
CA ARG A 37 14.87 -5.77 -14.25
C ARG A 37 14.42 -6.77 -15.29
N ARG A 38 13.39 -7.54 -14.99
CA ARG A 38 12.97 -8.71 -15.78
C ARG A 38 11.76 -8.46 -16.67
N GLY A 39 11.19 -7.25 -16.63
CA GLY A 39 10.06 -6.86 -17.48
C GLY A 39 8.69 -7.33 -16.96
N GLU A 40 7.65 -6.92 -17.67
CA GLU A 40 6.25 -7.07 -17.23
C GLU A 40 5.79 -8.54 -17.23
N GLU A 41 6.23 -9.35 -18.20
CA GLU A 41 5.85 -10.76 -18.28
C GLU A 41 6.32 -11.58 -17.06
N GLU A 42 7.51 -11.32 -16.58
CA GLU A 42 8.04 -11.98 -15.39
C GLU A 42 7.26 -11.55 -14.13
N ILE A 43 6.90 -10.28 -14.02
CA ILE A 43 6.07 -9.79 -12.92
C ILE A 43 4.71 -10.48 -12.96
N ASP A 44 4.08 -10.60 -14.13
CA ASP A 44 2.78 -11.26 -14.29
C ASP A 44 2.88 -12.75 -13.96
N ARG A 45 3.97 -13.41 -14.34
CA ARG A 45 4.23 -14.79 -13.94
C ARG A 45 4.31 -14.93 -12.41
N ARG A 46 5.03 -14.04 -11.73
CA ARG A 46 5.14 -14.04 -10.26
C ARG A 46 3.81 -13.80 -9.58
N PHE A 47 3.02 -12.83 -10.04
CA PHE A 47 1.67 -12.63 -9.52
C PHE A 47 0.81 -13.88 -9.67
N ASN A 48 0.83 -14.52 -10.84
CA ASN A 48 0.08 -15.76 -11.06
C ASN A 48 0.53 -16.88 -10.12
N GLU A 49 1.82 -17.04 -9.85
CA GLU A 49 2.36 -18.03 -8.90
C GLU A 49 1.89 -17.72 -7.48
N ILE A 50 1.98 -16.45 -7.04
CA ILE A 50 1.53 -16.02 -5.71
C ILE A 50 0.03 -16.34 -5.53
N PHE A 51 -0.82 -15.88 -6.44
CA PHE A 51 -2.26 -16.12 -6.33
C PHE A 51 -2.62 -17.60 -6.43
N SER A 52 -1.97 -18.37 -7.29
CA SER A 52 -2.16 -19.82 -7.39
C SER A 52 -1.78 -20.54 -6.10
N ARG A 53 -0.72 -20.11 -5.42
CA ARG A 53 -0.27 -20.66 -4.14
C ARG A 53 -1.34 -20.52 -3.06
N TYR A 54 -2.07 -19.40 -3.04
CA TYR A 54 -3.10 -19.12 -2.02
C TYR A 54 -4.52 -19.45 -2.49
N ALA A 55 -4.72 -19.87 -3.72
CA ALA A 55 -6.04 -20.29 -4.20
C ALA A 55 -6.71 -21.36 -3.32
N PRO A 56 -5.98 -22.35 -2.72
CA PRO A 56 -6.57 -23.33 -1.83
C PRO A 56 -6.90 -22.79 -0.43
N ALA A 57 -6.64 -21.53 -0.10
CA ALA A 57 -6.96 -20.97 1.21
C ALA A 57 -8.49 -20.97 1.44
N ALA A 58 -8.90 -21.25 2.68
CA ALA A 58 -10.31 -21.28 3.06
C ALA A 58 -10.91 -19.89 3.17
N GLN A 59 -10.10 -18.87 3.49
CA GLN A 59 -10.46 -17.48 3.52
C GLN A 59 -9.30 -16.63 3.03
N ARG A 60 -9.56 -15.72 2.13
CA ARG A 60 -8.58 -14.80 1.54
C ARG A 60 -9.00 -13.37 1.78
N GLN A 61 -8.24 -12.68 2.61
CA GLN A 61 -8.41 -11.26 2.87
C GLN A 61 -7.28 -10.48 2.18
N PHE A 62 -7.59 -9.29 1.69
CA PHE A 62 -6.63 -8.36 1.13
C PHE A 62 -6.68 -7.04 1.90
N LEU A 63 -5.52 -6.44 2.16
CA LEU A 63 -5.39 -5.12 2.75
C LEU A 63 -4.44 -4.29 1.88
N LEU A 64 -4.95 -3.20 1.33
CA LEU A 64 -4.15 -2.20 0.64
C LEU A 64 -3.66 -1.17 1.65
N THR A 65 -2.35 -0.92 1.70
CA THR A 65 -1.80 0.11 2.58
C THR A 65 -2.06 1.51 2.03
N HIS A 66 -1.79 1.72 0.74
CA HIS A 66 -2.05 2.98 0.03
C HIS A 66 -2.22 2.74 -1.48
N TYR A 67 -2.55 3.81 -2.23
CA TYR A 67 -3.00 3.65 -3.62
C TYR A 67 -1.88 3.67 -4.67
N HIS A 68 -0.62 3.47 -4.33
CA HIS A 68 0.46 3.39 -5.31
C HIS A 68 0.45 2.06 -6.09
N ARG A 69 0.93 2.13 -7.33
CA ARG A 69 0.86 1.01 -8.27
C ARG A 69 1.68 -0.21 -7.82
N ASP A 70 2.81 0.01 -7.20
CA ASP A 70 3.69 -1.01 -6.63
C ASP A 70 3.14 -1.71 -5.38
N HIS A 71 1.98 -1.26 -4.89
CA HIS A 71 1.23 -1.92 -3.82
C HIS A 71 -0.05 -2.59 -4.31
N MET A 72 -0.57 -2.23 -5.49
CA MET A 72 -1.90 -2.69 -5.92
C MET A 72 -2.00 -3.28 -7.32
N SER A 73 -0.97 -3.17 -8.17
CA SER A 73 -1.09 -3.57 -9.58
C SER A 73 -1.39 -5.04 -9.77
N GLY A 74 -0.80 -5.94 -8.99
CA GLY A 74 -1.09 -7.37 -9.00
C GLY A 74 -2.49 -7.69 -8.46
N PHE A 75 -2.89 -7.02 -7.37
CA PHE A 75 -4.24 -7.13 -6.83
C PHE A 75 -5.30 -6.78 -7.87
N LEU A 76 -5.17 -5.64 -8.56
CA LEU A 76 -6.12 -5.22 -9.60
C LEU A 76 -6.18 -6.20 -10.78
N LYS A 77 -5.03 -6.75 -11.19
CA LYS A 77 -4.98 -7.81 -12.21
C LYS A 77 -5.74 -9.05 -11.74
N GLN A 78 -5.56 -9.46 -10.48
CA GLN A 78 -6.22 -10.65 -9.93
C GLN A 78 -7.74 -10.49 -9.81
N VAL A 79 -8.23 -9.39 -9.25
CA VAL A 79 -9.69 -9.19 -9.10
C VAL A 79 -10.39 -9.05 -10.43
N LYS A 80 -9.71 -8.54 -11.46
CA LYS A 80 -10.23 -8.50 -12.83
C LYS A 80 -10.26 -9.90 -13.47
N LYS A 81 -9.26 -10.74 -13.19
CA LYS A 81 -9.13 -12.11 -13.74
C LYS A 81 -10.09 -13.09 -13.08
N ASP A 82 -10.23 -12.99 -11.77
CA ASP A 82 -11.03 -13.88 -10.93
C ASP A 82 -11.87 -13.06 -9.94
N PRO A 83 -13.02 -12.54 -10.37
CA PRO A 83 -13.95 -11.87 -9.48
C PRO A 83 -14.38 -12.79 -8.34
N GLY A 84 -14.24 -12.32 -7.10
CA GLY A 84 -14.52 -13.14 -5.92
C GLY A 84 -13.30 -13.92 -5.38
N TYR A 85 -12.11 -13.74 -5.94
CA TYR A 85 -10.89 -14.34 -5.38
C TYR A 85 -10.72 -13.97 -3.90
N PHE A 86 -11.00 -12.73 -3.51
CA PHE A 86 -10.93 -12.28 -2.12
C PHE A 86 -12.30 -12.27 -1.45
N ASP A 87 -12.37 -12.83 -0.26
CA ASP A 87 -13.57 -12.83 0.58
C ASP A 87 -13.78 -11.50 1.29
N ARG A 88 -12.71 -10.70 1.45
CA ARG A 88 -12.75 -9.38 2.08
C ARG A 88 -11.59 -8.51 1.60
N VAL A 89 -11.88 -7.25 1.35
CA VAL A 89 -10.91 -6.24 0.93
C VAL A 89 -10.96 -5.05 1.88
N TYR A 90 -9.80 -4.65 2.37
CA TYR A 90 -9.61 -3.46 3.18
C TYR A 90 -8.85 -2.41 2.37
N LEU A 91 -9.37 -1.19 2.33
CA LEU A 91 -8.79 -0.05 1.65
C LEU A 91 -8.40 1.02 2.67
N PRO A 92 -7.36 1.83 2.43
CA PRO A 92 -7.06 2.97 3.29
C PRO A 92 -8.17 4.02 3.19
N ALA A 93 -8.62 4.52 4.34
CA ALA A 93 -9.46 5.67 4.41
C ALA A 93 -8.64 6.93 4.11
N LEU A 94 -9.18 7.80 3.26
CA LEU A 94 -8.58 9.10 2.98
C LEU A 94 -9.09 10.12 4.02
N PRO A 95 -8.24 10.68 4.88
CA PRO A 95 -8.65 11.67 5.86
C PRO A 95 -8.92 13.02 5.18
N CYS A 96 -9.56 13.93 5.91
CA CYS A 96 -9.73 15.32 5.51
C CYS A 96 -8.81 16.24 6.32
N ASP A 97 -8.61 17.46 5.81
CA ASP A 97 -8.05 18.58 6.57
C ASP A 97 -9.09 19.15 7.57
N LYS A 98 -8.73 20.21 8.28
CA LYS A 98 -9.63 20.90 9.23
C LYS A 98 -10.88 21.51 8.58
N ARG A 99 -10.88 21.70 7.26
CA ARG A 99 -11.99 22.26 6.46
C ARG A 99 -12.90 21.15 5.89
N GLY A 100 -12.55 19.90 6.09
CA GLY A 100 -13.26 18.76 5.51
C GLY A 100 -12.88 18.47 4.06
N VAL A 101 -11.74 18.99 3.59
CA VAL A 101 -11.21 18.81 2.23
C VAL A 101 -10.15 17.72 2.23
N ASN A 102 -10.14 16.90 1.19
CA ASN A 102 -9.04 15.98 0.92
C ASN A 102 -8.32 16.42 -0.37
N PRO A 103 -7.19 17.13 -0.25
CA PRO A 103 -6.48 17.66 -1.42
C PRO A 103 -5.88 16.56 -2.31
N VAL A 104 -5.59 15.37 -1.78
CA VAL A 104 -5.11 14.23 -2.60
C VAL A 104 -6.22 13.76 -3.55
N LEU A 105 -7.45 13.61 -3.05
CA LEU A 105 -8.59 13.20 -3.88
C LEU A 105 -8.93 14.25 -4.94
N GLU A 106 -8.96 15.53 -4.55
CA GLU A 106 -9.24 16.62 -5.49
C GLU A 106 -8.15 16.74 -6.56
N PHE A 107 -6.87 16.69 -6.17
CA PHE A 107 -5.77 16.72 -7.11
C PHE A 107 -5.83 15.51 -8.09
N ALA A 108 -6.18 14.33 -7.59
CA ALA A 108 -6.37 13.15 -8.43
C ALA A 108 -7.48 13.36 -9.48
N VAL A 109 -8.59 14.02 -9.12
CA VAL A 109 -9.66 14.36 -10.07
C VAL A 109 -9.13 15.29 -11.16
N PHE A 110 -8.49 16.40 -10.81
CA PHE A 110 -7.91 17.29 -11.81
C PHE A 110 -6.89 16.59 -12.70
N ALA A 111 -5.99 15.82 -12.11
CA ALA A 111 -5.00 15.06 -12.85
C ALA A 111 -5.64 14.06 -13.84
N HIS A 112 -6.72 13.39 -13.41
CA HIS A 112 -7.42 12.44 -14.26
C HIS A 112 -8.07 13.08 -15.49
N PHE A 113 -8.62 14.28 -15.34
CA PHE A 113 -9.38 14.93 -16.42
C PHE A 113 -8.57 15.87 -17.29
N PHE A 114 -7.50 16.47 -16.78
CA PHE A 114 -6.71 17.49 -17.49
C PHE A 114 -5.29 17.07 -17.84
N ALA A 115 -4.77 15.96 -17.29
CA ALA A 115 -3.44 15.51 -17.64
C ALA A 115 -3.33 15.07 -19.10
N VAL A 116 -2.27 15.49 -19.77
CA VAL A 116 -1.98 15.08 -21.16
C VAL A 116 -1.45 13.65 -21.15
N PRO A 117 -2.04 12.71 -21.91
CA PRO A 117 -1.68 11.29 -21.86
C PRO A 117 -0.20 10.97 -22.18
N GLN A 118 0.50 11.85 -22.85
CA GLN A 118 1.90 11.69 -23.28
C GLN A 118 2.92 12.43 -22.41
N SER A 119 2.48 13.19 -21.42
CA SER A 119 3.39 13.81 -20.46
C SER A 119 3.86 12.77 -19.45
N ASP A 120 5.01 13.00 -18.81
CA ASP A 120 5.44 12.24 -17.60
C ASP A 120 4.35 12.18 -16.52
N PHE A 121 3.30 12.95 -16.73
CA PHE A 121 2.09 13.07 -15.94
C PHE A 121 1.15 11.85 -16.03
N ALA A 122 1.22 11.02 -17.07
CA ALA A 122 0.53 9.72 -17.08
C ALA A 122 0.97 8.81 -15.91
N GLN A 123 1.93 9.29 -15.11
CA GLN A 123 2.45 8.64 -13.92
C GLN A 123 1.75 9.05 -12.62
N VAL A 124 0.93 10.13 -12.62
CA VAL A 124 0.15 10.47 -11.43
C VAL A 124 -0.88 9.39 -11.18
N ASN A 125 -0.78 8.80 -10.01
CA ASN A 125 -1.68 7.71 -9.63
C ASN A 125 -3.07 8.26 -9.29
N THR A 126 -4.02 8.05 -10.19
CA THR A 126 -5.44 8.41 -10.02
C THR A 126 -6.32 7.20 -9.72
N THR A 127 -5.72 6.05 -9.41
CA THR A 127 -6.45 4.79 -9.22
C THR A 127 -7.46 4.85 -8.07
N CYS A 128 -7.20 5.69 -7.06
CA CYS A 128 -8.14 5.91 -5.96
C CYS A 128 -9.54 6.34 -6.42
N LEU A 129 -9.65 7.04 -7.56
CA LEU A 129 -10.95 7.50 -8.08
C LEU A 129 -11.87 6.35 -8.52
N ARG A 130 -11.29 5.27 -9.06
CA ARG A 130 -12.03 4.14 -9.64
C ARG A 130 -11.99 2.88 -8.80
N ILE A 131 -11.29 2.89 -7.67
CA ILE A 131 -11.08 1.68 -6.87
C ILE A 131 -12.39 1.06 -6.39
N PHE A 132 -13.32 1.87 -5.92
CA PHE A 132 -14.61 1.38 -5.46
C PHE A 132 -15.42 0.76 -6.59
N ASP A 133 -15.38 1.36 -7.78
CA ASP A 133 -16.05 0.86 -8.97
C ASP A 133 -15.48 -0.50 -9.40
N ALA A 134 -14.16 -0.59 -9.53
CA ALA A 134 -13.46 -1.81 -9.87
C ALA A 134 -13.75 -2.96 -8.88
N LEU A 135 -13.87 -2.64 -7.59
CA LEU A 135 -14.16 -3.63 -6.56
C LEU A 135 -15.64 -3.99 -6.44
N ASN A 136 -16.55 -3.06 -6.73
CA ASN A 136 -17.98 -3.36 -6.72
C ASN A 136 -18.35 -4.46 -7.71
N ASP A 137 -17.73 -4.42 -8.89
CA ASP A 137 -17.97 -5.41 -9.94
C ASP A 137 -17.29 -6.76 -9.67
N SER A 138 -16.22 -6.79 -8.86
CA SER A 138 -15.40 -7.99 -8.66
C SER A 138 -15.49 -8.61 -7.27
N VAL A 139 -15.69 -7.82 -6.23
CA VAL A 139 -15.70 -8.29 -4.83
C VAL A 139 -17.10 -8.19 -4.23
N GLY A 140 -17.81 -7.11 -4.54
CA GLY A 140 -19.15 -6.80 -3.99
C GLY A 140 -19.08 -5.88 -2.76
N ALA A 141 -20.05 -4.98 -2.67
CA ALA A 141 -20.09 -3.89 -1.69
C ALA A 141 -20.11 -4.33 -0.22
N ASP A 142 -20.55 -5.54 0.07
CA ASP A 142 -20.61 -6.12 1.42
C ASP A 142 -19.25 -6.64 1.93
N ARG A 143 -18.29 -6.81 1.04
CA ARG A 143 -16.95 -7.34 1.35
C ARG A 143 -15.85 -6.28 1.30
N ILE A 144 -16.19 -5.06 0.95
CA ILE A 144 -15.26 -3.91 0.90
C ILE A 144 -15.36 -3.15 2.22
N PHE A 145 -14.22 -2.82 2.80
CA PHE A 145 -14.12 -2.02 4.03
C PHE A 145 -13.04 -0.96 3.87
N THR A 146 -13.24 0.20 4.49
CA THR A 146 -12.21 1.23 4.62
C THR A 146 -11.67 1.24 6.04
N LEU A 147 -10.35 1.30 6.18
CA LEU A 147 -9.68 1.35 7.47
C LEU A 147 -8.97 2.69 7.68
N GLY A 148 -9.03 3.20 8.90
CA GLY A 148 -8.29 4.37 9.36
C GLY A 148 -7.92 4.22 10.82
N GLY A 149 -7.09 5.13 11.33
CA GLY A 149 -6.59 5.09 12.70
C GLY A 149 -7.70 5.01 13.74
N GLY A 150 -7.56 4.04 14.64
CA GLY A 150 -8.55 3.66 15.63
C GLY A 150 -9.47 2.51 15.22
N ASP A 151 -9.52 2.15 13.91
CA ASP A 151 -10.27 0.98 13.48
C ASP A 151 -9.57 -0.31 13.89
N ILE A 152 -10.38 -1.33 14.14
CA ILE A 152 -9.92 -2.67 14.49
C ILE A 152 -10.47 -3.65 13.46
N PHE A 153 -9.60 -4.49 12.95
CA PHE A 153 -9.98 -5.62 12.11
C PHE A 153 -9.48 -6.94 12.70
N THR A 154 -9.98 -8.05 12.19
CA THR A 154 -9.64 -9.38 12.70
C THR A 154 -9.04 -10.26 11.62
N PHE A 155 -8.00 -10.98 11.98
CA PHE A 155 -7.43 -12.03 11.16
C PHE A 155 -6.95 -13.18 12.07
N ASP A 156 -7.31 -14.41 11.72
CA ASP A 156 -6.91 -15.64 12.43
C ASP A 156 -7.17 -15.59 13.94
N GLY A 157 -8.31 -15.00 14.34
CA GLY A 157 -8.70 -14.87 15.74
C GLY A 157 -7.94 -13.78 16.53
N ALA A 158 -7.01 -13.09 15.92
CA ALA A 158 -6.32 -11.95 16.50
C ALA A 158 -6.95 -10.63 16.06
N PHE A 159 -6.83 -9.61 16.91
CA PHE A 159 -7.25 -8.24 16.63
C PHE A 159 -6.04 -7.43 16.17
N TYR A 160 -6.23 -6.64 15.14
CA TYR A 160 -5.26 -5.68 14.62
C TYR A 160 -5.83 -4.29 14.71
N GLU A 161 -5.02 -3.34 15.14
CA GLU A 161 -5.39 -1.94 15.30
C GLU A 161 -4.65 -1.09 14.26
N VAL A 162 -5.39 -0.25 13.56
CA VAL A 162 -4.83 0.73 12.64
C VAL A 162 -4.42 1.97 13.42
N LEU A 163 -3.19 2.41 13.24
CA LEU A 163 -2.57 3.53 13.94
C LEU A 163 -2.59 4.82 13.12
N SER A 164 -2.47 4.70 11.78
CA SER A 164 -2.42 5.81 10.81
C SER A 164 -3.07 5.37 9.48
N PRO A 165 -3.59 6.35 8.68
CA PRO A 165 -3.90 7.74 9.04
C PRO A 165 -5.10 7.81 10.00
N ALA A 166 -5.12 8.80 10.90
CA ALA A 166 -6.22 8.95 11.84
C ALA A 166 -7.55 9.21 11.11
N ARG A 167 -8.61 8.45 11.46
CA ARG A 167 -9.90 8.57 10.77
C ARG A 167 -10.65 9.86 11.14
N ASN A 168 -10.62 10.23 12.42
CA ASN A 168 -11.46 11.28 13.00
C ASN A 168 -10.68 12.55 13.36
N GLU A 169 -9.40 12.61 13.01
CA GLU A 169 -8.56 13.77 13.25
C GLU A 169 -8.16 14.39 11.90
N PRO A 170 -8.12 15.72 11.79
CA PRO A 170 -7.65 16.38 10.58
C PRO A 170 -6.22 15.96 10.23
N PHE A 171 -6.01 15.56 8.99
CA PHE A 171 -4.68 15.25 8.49
C PHE A 171 -3.96 16.56 8.12
N PRO A 172 -2.70 16.74 8.53
CA PRO A 172 -1.93 17.93 8.20
C PRO A 172 -1.33 17.80 6.80
N PHE A 173 -2.13 18.07 5.76
CA PHE A 173 -1.64 18.07 4.38
C PHE A 173 -0.61 19.18 4.16
N ASP A 174 0.33 18.91 3.24
CA ASP A 174 1.32 19.90 2.83
C ASP A 174 0.65 21.12 2.21
N ALA A 175 1.17 22.30 2.55
CA ALA A 175 0.64 23.57 2.07
C ALA A 175 0.74 23.70 0.55
N ILE A 176 1.79 23.18 -0.07
CA ILE A 176 2.00 23.21 -1.53
C ILE A 176 0.88 22.46 -2.25
N LEU A 177 0.52 21.27 -1.78
CA LEU A 177 -0.57 20.49 -2.37
C LEU A 177 -1.92 21.19 -2.16
N THR A 178 -2.15 21.72 -0.97
CA THR A 178 -3.39 22.42 -0.63
C THR A 178 -3.57 23.67 -1.50
N GLU A 179 -2.52 24.48 -1.63
CA GLU A 179 -2.52 25.68 -2.48
C GLU A 179 -2.68 25.33 -3.97
N ALA A 180 -2.03 24.26 -4.44
CA ALA A 180 -2.19 23.80 -5.81
C ALA A 180 -3.65 23.44 -6.11
N VAL A 181 -4.33 22.72 -5.21
CA VAL A 181 -5.75 22.38 -5.37
C VAL A 181 -6.64 23.61 -5.34
N GLU A 182 -6.38 24.58 -4.47
CA GLU A 182 -7.10 25.86 -4.45
C GLU A 182 -6.94 26.60 -5.78
N ASN A 183 -5.72 26.69 -6.30
CA ASN A 183 -5.44 27.32 -7.59
C ASN A 183 -6.12 26.60 -8.76
N LEU A 184 -6.15 25.26 -8.76
CA LEU A 184 -6.88 24.46 -9.77
C LEU A 184 -8.39 24.77 -9.75
N ASN A 185 -8.99 24.90 -8.57
CA ASN A 185 -10.39 25.28 -8.43
C ASN A 185 -10.63 26.73 -8.92
N ILE A 186 -9.72 27.66 -8.62
CA ILE A 186 -9.79 29.06 -9.08
C ILE A 186 -9.72 29.12 -10.61
N CYS A 187 -8.83 28.38 -11.27
CA CYS A 187 -8.73 28.33 -12.73
C CYS A 187 -10.07 28.04 -13.40
N LEU A 188 -10.89 27.12 -12.84
CA LEU A 188 -12.21 26.80 -13.39
C LEU A 188 -13.35 27.70 -12.91
N SER A 189 -13.13 28.51 -11.88
CA SER A 189 -14.17 29.40 -11.31
C SER A 189 -14.26 30.78 -11.97
N SER A 190 -13.47 31.02 -13.02
CA SER A 190 -13.44 32.33 -13.67
C SER A 190 -14.80 32.69 -14.27
N PRO A 191 -15.29 33.93 -14.10
CA PRO A 191 -16.57 34.38 -14.67
C PRO A 191 -16.59 34.41 -16.20
N PHE A 192 -15.45 34.25 -16.85
CA PHE A 192 -15.32 34.20 -18.32
C PHE A 192 -15.44 32.78 -18.89
N HIS A 193 -15.66 31.78 -18.03
CA HIS A 193 -15.76 30.38 -18.47
C HIS A 193 -17.19 30.04 -18.92
N THR A 194 -17.27 28.98 -19.71
CA THR A 194 -18.55 28.44 -20.17
C THR A 194 -19.29 27.74 -19.02
N GLY A 195 -20.58 27.51 -19.16
CA GLY A 195 -21.37 26.80 -18.16
C GLY A 195 -20.86 25.35 -17.87
N ARG A 196 -19.96 24.79 -18.69
CA ARG A 196 -19.43 23.43 -18.53
C ARG A 196 -18.33 23.31 -17.49
N GLU A 197 -17.47 24.31 -17.35
CA GLU A 197 -16.49 24.36 -16.27
C GLU A 197 -17.20 24.44 -14.92
N THR A 198 -18.27 25.25 -14.84
CA THR A 198 -19.11 25.30 -13.63
C THR A 198 -19.78 23.94 -13.34
N GLU A 199 -20.36 23.31 -14.37
CA GLU A 199 -20.96 21.98 -14.22
C GLU A 199 -19.94 20.91 -13.76
N PHE A 200 -18.71 20.98 -14.28
CA PHE A 200 -17.64 20.08 -13.85
C PHE A 200 -17.28 20.30 -12.38
N LEU A 201 -17.09 21.54 -11.94
CA LEU A 201 -16.79 21.87 -10.54
C LEU A 201 -17.88 21.38 -9.60
N GLU A 202 -19.16 21.64 -9.92
CA GLU A 202 -20.29 21.17 -9.13
C GLU A 202 -20.33 19.62 -9.05
N THR A 203 -20.08 18.96 -10.18
CA THR A 203 -20.07 17.49 -10.25
C THR A 203 -18.87 16.91 -9.50
N LYS A 204 -17.68 17.54 -9.62
CA LYS A 204 -16.47 17.19 -8.84
C LYS A 204 -16.73 17.32 -7.35
N ASP A 205 -17.31 18.43 -6.92
CA ASP A 205 -17.61 18.64 -5.49
C ASP A 205 -18.62 17.61 -4.96
N ALA A 206 -19.63 17.27 -5.78
CA ALA A 206 -20.58 16.21 -5.44
C ALA A 206 -19.87 14.85 -5.35
N PHE A 207 -18.97 14.54 -6.29
CA PHE A 207 -18.17 13.32 -6.30
C PHE A 207 -17.28 13.22 -5.06
N VAL A 208 -16.53 14.27 -4.73
CA VAL A 208 -15.65 14.30 -3.55
C VAL A 208 -16.46 14.10 -2.27
N ARG A 209 -17.56 14.82 -2.09
CA ARG A 209 -18.44 14.63 -0.93
C ARG A 209 -18.99 13.21 -0.84
N LEU A 210 -19.45 12.64 -1.95
CA LEU A 210 -19.97 11.28 -1.98
C LEU A 210 -18.89 10.24 -1.72
N TYR A 211 -17.69 10.45 -2.25
CA TYR A 211 -16.54 9.59 -1.98
C TYR A 211 -16.24 9.55 -0.48
N MET A 212 -16.25 10.69 0.21
CA MET A 212 -16.04 10.76 1.64
C MET A 212 -17.17 10.08 2.44
N GLN A 213 -18.43 10.14 1.94
CA GLN A 213 -19.53 9.38 2.53
C GLN A 213 -19.34 7.86 2.35
N CYS A 214 -18.82 7.43 1.19
CA CYS A 214 -18.43 6.03 0.99
C CYS A 214 -17.38 5.60 2.01
N GLN A 215 -16.35 6.41 2.21
CA GLN A 215 -15.30 6.13 3.21
C GLN A 215 -15.88 5.85 4.60
N THR A 216 -16.89 6.60 5.01
CA THR A 216 -17.57 6.41 6.29
C THR A 216 -18.47 5.17 6.28
N ALA A 217 -19.31 5.01 5.24
CA ALA A 217 -20.27 3.91 5.14
C ALA A 217 -19.58 2.53 5.00
N PHE A 218 -18.33 2.49 4.55
CA PHE A 218 -17.53 1.27 4.45
C PHE A 218 -16.61 1.02 5.66
N ALA A 219 -16.63 1.91 6.66
CA ALA A 219 -15.88 1.67 7.91
C ALA A 219 -16.41 0.42 8.64
N PRO A 220 -15.55 -0.37 9.29
CA PRO A 220 -15.98 -1.56 10.03
C PRO A 220 -16.98 -1.24 11.16
N SER A 221 -16.90 -0.03 11.72
CA SER A 221 -17.79 0.45 12.78
C SER A 221 -19.15 0.95 12.27
N ASP A 222 -19.29 1.22 10.96
CA ASP A 222 -20.55 1.69 10.38
C ASP A 222 -21.54 0.55 10.19
N ARG A 223 -22.82 0.85 10.39
CA ARG A 223 -23.93 -0.11 10.24
C ARG A 223 -24.65 0.00 8.91
N ALA A 224 -24.03 0.63 7.91
CA ALA A 224 -24.63 0.73 6.59
C ALA A 224 -24.95 -0.64 6.02
N THR A 225 -26.20 -0.80 5.56
CA THR A 225 -26.64 -2.04 4.93
C THR A 225 -25.97 -2.24 3.58
N PRO A 226 -25.82 -3.49 3.08
CA PRO A 226 -25.28 -3.74 1.75
C PRO A 226 -26.02 -2.96 0.65
N GLY A 227 -27.33 -2.82 0.76
CA GLY A 227 -28.14 -2.03 -0.18
C GLY A 227 -27.76 -0.55 -0.18
N ARG A 228 -27.56 0.07 1.00
CA ARG A 228 -27.10 1.45 1.09
C ARG A 228 -25.70 1.62 0.50
N ARG A 229 -24.78 0.71 0.77
CA ARG A 229 -23.43 0.72 0.21
C ARG A 229 -23.45 0.65 -1.32
N ARG A 230 -24.27 -0.22 -1.88
CA ARG A 230 -24.45 -0.33 -3.34
C ARG A 230 -24.99 0.98 -3.94
N ILE A 231 -26.01 1.60 -3.35
CA ILE A 231 -26.55 2.89 -3.82
C ILE A 231 -25.46 3.96 -3.84
N LEU A 232 -24.61 4.03 -2.81
CA LEU A 232 -23.50 4.98 -2.75
C LEU A 232 -22.50 4.74 -3.88
N LEU A 233 -22.14 3.49 -4.15
CA LEU A 233 -21.21 3.12 -5.23
C LEU A 233 -21.80 3.42 -6.62
N ASP A 234 -23.05 3.10 -6.85
CA ASP A 234 -23.74 3.41 -8.11
C ASP A 234 -23.79 4.93 -8.34
N SER A 235 -24.12 5.71 -7.32
CA SER A 235 -24.11 7.17 -7.40
C SER A 235 -22.70 7.73 -7.64
N LEU A 236 -21.66 7.14 -7.04
CA LEU A 236 -20.26 7.54 -7.27
C LEU A 236 -19.85 7.26 -8.73
N ARG A 237 -20.24 6.10 -9.26
CA ARG A 237 -20.03 5.73 -10.67
C ARG A 237 -20.72 6.72 -11.61
N ASP A 238 -21.97 7.08 -11.33
CA ASP A 238 -22.74 8.03 -12.15
C ASP A 238 -22.09 9.41 -12.18
N LEU A 239 -21.60 9.92 -11.04
CA LEU A 239 -20.90 11.22 -10.99
C LEU A 239 -19.58 11.15 -11.77
N LEU A 240 -18.81 10.08 -11.62
CA LEU A 240 -17.57 9.89 -12.38
C LEU A 240 -17.85 9.81 -13.89
N GLY A 241 -18.90 9.07 -14.30
CA GLY A 241 -19.34 8.98 -15.68
C GLY A 241 -19.74 10.33 -16.26
N ARG A 242 -20.49 11.13 -15.52
CA ARG A 242 -20.84 12.51 -15.94
C ARG A 242 -19.60 13.39 -16.15
N MET A 243 -18.59 13.31 -15.29
CA MET A 243 -17.33 14.01 -15.50
C MET A 243 -16.57 13.49 -16.72
N GLU A 244 -16.59 12.18 -16.98
CA GLU A 244 -15.97 11.59 -18.19
C GLU A 244 -16.64 12.10 -19.47
N ASP A 245 -17.96 12.26 -19.49
CA ASP A 245 -18.71 12.81 -20.64
C ASP A 245 -18.29 14.28 -20.94
N MET A 246 -17.84 15.00 -19.93
CA MET A 246 -17.34 16.38 -20.09
C MET A 246 -15.88 16.45 -20.54
N ARG A 247 -15.11 15.36 -20.45
CA ARG A 247 -13.65 15.33 -20.62
C ARG A 247 -13.15 15.96 -21.93
N SER A 248 -13.79 15.65 -23.06
CA SER A 248 -13.39 16.18 -24.36
C SER A 248 -13.55 17.70 -24.45
N ASN A 249 -14.58 18.23 -23.77
CA ASN A 249 -14.83 19.67 -23.73
C ASN A 249 -13.85 20.38 -22.78
N LEU A 250 -13.54 19.76 -21.64
CA LEU A 250 -12.58 20.28 -20.67
C LEU A 250 -11.16 20.37 -21.24
N ALA A 251 -10.78 19.43 -22.12
CA ALA A 251 -9.49 19.49 -22.81
C ALA A 251 -9.33 20.71 -23.73
N HIS A 252 -10.46 21.32 -24.16
CA HIS A 252 -10.49 22.53 -24.99
C HIS A 252 -10.89 23.78 -24.21
N SER A 253 -11.02 23.67 -22.89
CA SER A 253 -11.31 24.81 -22.03
C SER A 253 -10.18 25.83 -22.07
N PRO A 254 -10.47 27.13 -22.08
CA PRO A 254 -9.45 28.17 -21.93
C PRO A 254 -8.60 28.03 -20.67
N ALA A 255 -9.12 27.41 -19.62
CA ALA A 255 -8.39 27.14 -18.38
C ALA A 255 -7.45 25.93 -18.46
N ALA A 256 -7.57 25.06 -19.47
CA ALA A 256 -6.79 23.82 -19.55
C ALA A 256 -5.27 24.04 -19.53
N PRO A 257 -4.68 25.05 -20.23
CA PRO A 257 -3.25 25.32 -20.13
C PRO A 257 -2.78 25.67 -18.72
N ASP A 258 -3.48 26.54 -18.02
CA ASP A 258 -3.12 26.98 -16.67
C ASP A 258 -3.21 25.79 -15.67
N ILE A 259 -4.25 24.98 -15.82
CA ILE A 259 -4.41 23.75 -15.04
C ILE A 259 -3.26 22.80 -15.31
N GLN A 260 -2.90 22.57 -16.58
CA GLN A 260 -1.79 21.70 -16.95
C GLN A 260 -0.45 22.22 -16.41
N ASP A 261 -0.25 23.54 -16.39
CA ASP A 261 0.97 24.13 -15.82
C ASP A 261 1.07 23.86 -14.32
N ILE A 262 0.00 23.98 -13.55
CA ILE A 262 -0.02 23.65 -12.13
C ILE A 262 0.25 22.14 -11.94
N LEU A 263 -0.48 21.33 -12.67
CA LEU A 263 -0.34 19.89 -12.61
C LEU A 263 1.07 19.41 -13.04
N ASN A 264 1.79 20.10 -13.91
CA ASN A 264 3.13 19.74 -14.38
C ASN A 264 4.26 20.23 -13.47
N GLN A 265 3.97 21.00 -12.42
CA GLN A 265 5.00 21.41 -11.46
C GLN A 265 5.56 20.19 -10.72
N SER A 266 6.86 19.96 -10.87
CA SER A 266 7.53 18.80 -10.25
C SER A 266 7.40 18.78 -8.73
N VAL A 267 7.45 19.95 -8.10
CA VAL A 267 7.28 20.10 -6.65
C VAL A 267 5.89 19.63 -6.20
N VAL A 268 4.83 20.04 -6.91
CA VAL A 268 3.46 19.63 -6.59
C VAL A 268 3.27 18.11 -6.76
N ARG A 269 3.81 17.55 -7.84
CA ARG A 269 3.74 16.10 -8.09
C ARG A 269 4.48 15.30 -7.04
N ASN A 270 5.67 15.75 -6.64
CA ASN A 270 6.43 15.08 -5.60
C ASN A 270 5.69 15.12 -4.28
N VAL A 271 5.16 16.28 -3.88
CA VAL A 271 4.37 16.41 -2.64
C VAL A 271 3.11 15.55 -2.71
N TYR A 272 2.42 15.49 -3.85
CA TYR A 272 1.27 14.60 -4.04
C TYR A 272 1.63 13.13 -3.83
N THR A 273 2.74 12.68 -4.42
CA THR A 273 3.22 11.29 -4.27
C THR A 273 3.62 10.99 -2.82
N GLU A 274 4.40 11.86 -2.19
CA GLU A 274 4.80 11.69 -0.79
C GLU A 274 3.60 11.72 0.17
N THR A 275 2.62 12.58 -0.11
CA THR A 275 1.39 12.60 0.69
C THR A 275 0.61 11.29 0.57
N GLN A 276 0.58 10.65 -0.61
CA GLN A 276 -0.03 9.32 -0.74
C GLN A 276 0.72 8.26 0.06
N ASN A 277 2.05 8.32 0.13
CA ASN A 277 2.86 7.47 1.00
C ASN A 277 2.47 7.68 2.47
N ASP A 278 2.37 8.92 2.93
CA ASP A 278 2.01 9.27 4.31
C ASP A 278 0.59 8.87 4.69
N LEU A 279 -0.28 8.65 3.71
CA LEU A 279 -1.63 8.10 3.90
C LEU A 279 -1.65 6.56 3.96
N SER A 280 -0.51 5.90 4.01
CA SER A 280 -0.45 4.45 4.21
C SER A 280 -1.07 4.02 5.53
N LEU A 281 -1.77 2.88 5.48
CA LEU A 281 -2.19 2.20 6.70
C LEU A 281 -0.97 1.70 7.48
N VAL A 282 -0.80 2.22 8.68
CA VAL A 282 0.10 1.64 9.68
C VAL A 282 -0.75 0.87 10.67
N PHE A 283 -0.44 -0.40 10.87
CA PHE A 283 -1.19 -1.22 11.81
C PHE A 283 -0.30 -2.23 12.54
N HIS A 284 -0.76 -2.64 13.71
CA HIS A 284 -0.15 -3.71 14.50
C HIS A 284 -1.21 -4.64 15.11
N ASN A 285 -0.78 -5.82 15.59
CA ASN A 285 -1.66 -6.66 16.41
C ASN A 285 -1.89 -6.02 17.78
N ARG A 286 -3.08 -6.21 18.34
CA ARG A 286 -3.34 -5.86 19.75
C ARG A 286 -2.77 -6.92 20.66
N ARG A 287 -2.02 -6.51 21.66
CA ARG A 287 -1.55 -7.41 22.71
C ARG A 287 -2.67 -7.74 23.70
N SER A 288 -2.89 -9.01 23.95
CA SER A 288 -3.75 -9.44 25.08
C SER A 288 -2.96 -9.60 26.38
N ARG A 289 -1.64 -9.78 26.26
CA ARG A 289 -0.65 -9.94 27.35
C ARG A 289 0.67 -9.33 26.88
N GLY A 290 1.75 -9.45 27.65
CA GLY A 290 3.07 -8.91 27.31
C GLY A 290 3.60 -9.32 25.91
N PRO A 291 4.84 -8.91 25.58
CA PRO A 291 5.46 -9.16 24.27
C PRO A 291 5.36 -10.60 23.80
N SER A 292 5.13 -10.79 22.51
CA SER A 292 4.99 -12.12 21.92
C SER A 292 5.66 -12.22 20.54
N ASN A 293 5.95 -13.45 20.09
CA ASN A 293 6.44 -13.73 18.74
C ASN A 293 5.36 -13.52 17.65
N LEU A 294 4.20 -13.00 18.03
CA LEU A 294 3.12 -12.61 17.12
C LEU A 294 3.05 -11.10 16.94
N ASP A 295 3.90 -10.35 17.65
CA ASP A 295 3.92 -8.90 17.54
C ASP A 295 4.47 -8.48 16.19
N ILE A 296 3.63 -7.85 15.40
CA ILE A 296 3.94 -7.41 14.04
C ILE A 296 3.56 -5.93 13.87
N LEU A 297 4.41 -5.19 13.19
CA LEU A 297 4.16 -3.83 12.75
C LEU A 297 4.29 -3.75 11.22
N MET A 298 3.21 -3.34 10.57
CA MET A 298 3.15 -3.07 9.14
C MET A 298 3.04 -1.57 8.93
N THR A 299 3.97 -1.00 8.18
CA THR A 299 4.14 0.45 8.08
C THR A 299 3.66 1.05 6.75
N GLY A 300 3.43 0.22 5.72
CA GLY A 300 3.29 0.73 4.36
C GLY A 300 4.51 1.57 3.98
N ASP A 301 4.27 2.72 3.37
CA ASP A 301 5.33 3.60 2.86
C ASP A 301 5.40 4.96 3.58
N VAL A 302 4.92 5.01 4.83
CA VAL A 302 4.91 6.26 5.61
C VAL A 302 6.30 6.83 5.87
N SER A 303 6.36 8.16 5.98
CA SER A 303 7.57 8.87 6.39
C SER A 303 7.86 8.74 7.89
N ASP A 304 9.08 9.13 8.28
CA ASP A 304 9.48 9.23 9.69
C ASP A 304 8.59 10.21 10.49
N GLU A 305 8.06 11.24 9.85
CA GLU A 305 7.15 12.19 10.50
C GLU A 305 5.85 11.53 10.94
N VAL A 306 5.26 10.69 10.09
CA VAL A 306 4.05 9.91 10.44
C VAL A 306 4.36 8.97 11.60
N LEU A 307 5.48 8.24 11.55
CA LEU A 307 5.88 7.32 12.61
C LEU A 307 6.12 8.05 13.94
N ARG A 308 6.73 9.24 13.91
CA ARG A 308 6.88 10.07 15.11
C ARG A 308 5.53 10.50 15.70
N ARG A 309 4.55 10.86 14.87
CA ARG A 309 3.19 11.22 15.35
C ARG A 309 2.50 10.07 16.09
N ILE A 310 2.74 8.84 15.68
CA ILE A 310 2.11 7.66 16.30
C ILE A 310 3.03 6.93 17.28
N SER A 311 4.23 7.42 17.55
CA SER A 311 5.24 6.73 18.36
C SER A 311 4.72 6.35 19.75
N GLY A 312 3.90 7.20 20.38
CA GLY A 312 3.27 6.91 21.66
C GLY A 312 2.24 5.77 21.65
N LYS A 313 1.86 5.26 20.47
CA LYS A 313 0.96 4.11 20.31
C LYS A 313 1.72 2.83 19.96
N LEU A 314 3.00 2.94 19.63
CA LEU A 314 3.83 1.78 19.28
C LEU A 314 4.23 1.02 20.56
N PHE A 315 4.49 -0.27 20.37
CA PHE A 315 5.13 -1.07 21.43
C PHE A 315 6.62 -0.75 21.51
N ASP A 316 7.25 -1.02 22.64
CA ASP A 316 8.72 -0.88 22.80
C ASP A 316 9.51 -1.81 21.88
N GLY A 317 8.88 -2.84 21.34
CA GLY A 317 9.48 -3.74 20.40
C GLY A 317 8.48 -4.66 19.71
N TYR A 318 8.91 -5.20 18.57
CA TYR A 318 8.14 -6.10 17.73
C TYR A 318 8.96 -7.31 17.32
N TYR A 319 8.28 -8.43 17.13
CA TYR A 319 8.90 -9.60 16.56
C TYR A 319 9.17 -9.45 15.07
N ILE A 320 8.21 -8.85 14.34
CA ILE A 320 8.33 -8.56 12.91
C ILE A 320 7.98 -7.09 12.66
N VAL A 321 8.83 -6.39 11.93
CA VAL A 321 8.57 -5.04 11.41
C VAL A 321 8.76 -5.05 9.90
N LYS A 322 7.80 -4.53 9.13
CA LYS A 322 7.99 -4.18 7.72
C LYS A 322 8.64 -2.81 7.65
N ALA A 323 9.80 -2.70 7.01
CA ALA A 323 10.45 -1.42 6.81
C ALA A 323 9.60 -0.52 5.90
N PRO A 324 9.40 0.77 6.24
CA PRO A 324 8.63 1.68 5.40
C PRO A 324 9.33 1.91 4.05
N HIS A 325 8.52 2.14 3.03
CA HIS A 325 8.92 2.56 1.68
C HIS A 325 10.12 1.76 1.15
N HIS A 326 9.95 0.45 1.09
CA HIS A 326 10.94 -0.51 0.59
C HIS A 326 12.30 -0.47 1.32
N GLY A 327 12.37 0.17 2.49
CA GLY A 327 13.60 0.33 3.26
C GLY A 327 14.59 1.35 2.69
N THR A 328 14.11 2.29 1.86
CA THR A 328 14.96 3.31 1.22
C THR A 328 15.49 4.35 2.20
N GLU A 329 16.59 5.02 1.84
CA GLU A 329 17.24 6.03 2.70
C GLU A 329 16.33 7.24 2.95
N SER A 330 15.56 7.67 1.95
CA SER A 330 14.64 8.81 2.07
C SER A 330 13.54 8.60 3.12
N HIS A 331 13.20 7.34 3.41
CA HIS A 331 12.16 6.96 4.35
C HIS A 331 12.70 6.15 5.54
N PHE A 332 13.98 6.30 5.83
CA PHE A 332 14.50 5.76 7.08
C PHE A 332 13.84 6.45 8.27
N SER A 333 13.38 5.66 9.24
CA SER A 333 12.79 6.18 10.46
C SER A 333 13.65 5.89 11.67
N ASN A 334 13.99 6.95 12.41
CA ASN A 334 14.62 6.80 13.71
C ASN A 334 13.71 6.08 14.71
N VAL A 335 12.39 6.29 14.60
CA VAL A 335 11.41 5.58 15.45
C VAL A 335 11.55 4.07 15.28
N ILE A 336 11.67 3.58 14.03
CA ILE A 336 11.90 2.14 13.78
C ILE A 336 13.29 1.73 14.25
N GLY A 337 14.30 2.59 14.06
CA GLY A 337 15.67 2.35 14.51
C GLY A 337 15.81 2.16 16.03
N ASP A 338 14.96 2.82 16.80
CA ASP A 338 14.96 2.78 18.27
C ASP A 338 14.12 1.63 18.87
N LEU A 339 13.31 0.94 18.05
CA LEU A 339 12.51 -0.20 18.49
C LEU A 339 13.38 -1.46 18.67
N ALA A 340 13.03 -2.29 19.64
CA ALA A 340 13.55 -3.64 19.74
C ALA A 340 12.90 -4.54 18.66
N VAL A 341 13.60 -4.79 17.55
CA VAL A 341 13.11 -5.57 16.40
C VAL A 341 13.83 -6.89 16.31
N ALA A 342 13.09 -8.01 16.21
CA ALA A 342 13.70 -9.30 15.97
C ALA A 342 13.91 -9.56 14.47
N HIS A 343 12.91 -9.26 13.65
CA HIS A 343 12.94 -9.47 12.20
C HIS A 343 12.47 -8.22 11.46
N LEU A 344 13.30 -7.71 10.56
CA LEU A 344 12.98 -6.58 9.67
C LEU A 344 12.74 -7.12 8.25
N LEU A 345 11.56 -6.85 7.70
CA LEU A 345 11.20 -7.19 6.33
C LEU A 345 11.46 -5.98 5.42
N ILE A 346 12.15 -6.21 4.31
CA ILE A 346 12.51 -5.18 3.32
C ILE A 346 12.10 -5.66 1.94
N SER A 347 11.09 -5.03 1.35
CA SER A 347 10.49 -5.35 0.08
C SER A 347 11.05 -4.45 -1.02
N ASN A 348 12.35 -4.56 -1.31
CA ASN A 348 13.06 -3.62 -2.19
C ASN A 348 13.15 -4.11 -3.65
N GLY A 349 13.20 -5.43 -3.88
CA GLY A 349 13.38 -5.99 -5.21
C GLY A 349 14.76 -5.67 -5.81
N ASP A 350 14.87 -5.87 -7.13
CA ASP A 350 16.11 -5.68 -7.89
C ASP A 350 16.10 -4.31 -8.60
N TYR A 351 16.03 -3.22 -7.84
CA TYR A 351 15.87 -1.87 -8.35
C TYR A 351 17.21 -1.21 -8.72
N HIS A 352 17.24 -0.52 -9.89
CA HIS A 352 18.49 -0.01 -10.45
C HIS A 352 18.81 1.45 -10.16
N ALA A 353 17.82 2.28 -9.84
CA ALA A 353 18.00 3.72 -9.86
C ALA A 353 17.45 4.38 -8.58
N GLY A 354 18.28 4.50 -7.57
CA GLY A 354 17.98 5.33 -6.40
C GLY A 354 17.15 4.69 -5.29
N GLY A 355 16.65 3.46 -5.48
CA GLY A 355 15.92 2.71 -4.45
C GLY A 355 16.82 1.90 -3.52
N GLU A 356 17.97 2.48 -3.15
CA GLU A 356 18.93 1.78 -2.30
C GLU A 356 18.41 1.62 -0.88
N ILE A 357 18.63 0.42 -0.33
CA ILE A 357 18.32 0.17 1.06
C ILE A 357 19.19 1.05 1.94
N SER A 358 18.58 1.72 2.90
CA SER A 358 19.28 2.55 3.87
C SER A 358 20.33 1.76 4.64
N GLN A 359 21.56 2.28 4.69
CA GLN A 359 22.63 1.69 5.50
C GLN A 359 22.22 1.59 6.97
N ARG A 360 21.43 2.54 7.45
CA ARG A 360 20.93 2.56 8.83
C ARG A 360 20.01 1.36 9.14
N TYR A 361 19.17 0.92 8.18
CA TYR A 361 18.40 -0.33 8.34
C TYR A 361 19.31 -1.56 8.32
N ILE A 362 20.38 -1.52 7.52
CA ILE A 362 21.36 -2.61 7.45
C ILE A 362 22.11 -2.75 8.78
N ASP A 363 22.42 -1.64 9.43
CA ASP A 363 23.18 -1.61 10.68
C ASP A 363 22.36 -1.94 11.94
N MET A 364 21.03 -1.98 11.84
CA MET A 364 20.18 -2.37 12.98
C MET A 364 20.56 -3.76 13.51
N GLU A 365 20.51 -3.94 14.82
CA GLU A 365 20.78 -5.23 15.48
C GLU A 365 19.56 -6.17 15.42
N CYS A 366 19.18 -6.59 14.22
CA CYS A 366 18.06 -7.51 13.98
C CYS A 366 18.34 -8.43 12.78
N ILE A 367 17.50 -9.43 12.59
CA ILE A 367 17.55 -10.30 11.40
C ILE A 367 16.82 -9.58 10.25
N LYS A 368 17.53 -9.29 9.16
CA LYS A 368 16.94 -8.65 7.97
C LYS A 368 16.55 -9.71 6.93
N HIS A 369 15.40 -9.48 6.31
CA HIS A 369 14.88 -10.29 5.21
C HIS A 369 14.57 -9.36 4.05
N CYS A 370 15.29 -9.51 2.96
CA CYS A 370 15.19 -8.61 1.82
C CYS A 370 14.86 -9.37 0.54
N THR A 371 13.95 -8.85 -0.27
CA THR A 371 13.62 -9.42 -1.59
C THR A 371 14.65 -9.09 -2.66
N ASN A 372 15.58 -8.17 -2.40
CA ASN A 372 16.67 -7.82 -3.31
C ASN A 372 17.78 -8.87 -3.29
N ALA A 373 17.51 -10.04 -3.84
CA ALA A 373 18.42 -11.20 -3.74
C ALA A 373 19.48 -11.26 -4.85
N GLY A 374 19.21 -10.69 -6.03
CA GLY A 374 20.04 -10.87 -7.22
C GLY A 374 21.14 -9.85 -7.42
N ALA A 375 20.91 -8.61 -7.02
CA ALA A 375 21.80 -7.48 -7.28
C ALA A 375 22.09 -6.64 -6.03
N CYS A 376 21.93 -7.23 -4.84
CA CYS A 376 22.25 -6.54 -3.60
C CYS A 376 23.74 -6.21 -3.57
N ARG A 377 24.09 -4.96 -3.84
CA ARG A 377 25.48 -4.46 -3.79
C ARG A 377 26.13 -4.59 -2.40
N TRP A 378 25.31 -4.79 -1.38
CA TRP A 378 25.75 -5.03 -0.02
C TRP A 378 26.19 -6.47 0.25
N ARG A 379 25.99 -7.36 -0.73
CA ARG A 379 26.33 -8.78 -0.63
C ARG A 379 27.78 -9.02 -0.27
N ASP A 380 28.67 -8.23 -0.84
CA ASP A 380 30.13 -8.40 -0.73
C ASP A 380 30.75 -7.52 0.37
N ILE A 381 29.91 -6.73 1.09
CA ILE A 381 30.36 -5.90 2.20
C ILE A 381 30.16 -6.66 3.51
N ALA A 382 31.21 -6.77 4.31
CA ALA A 382 31.13 -7.35 5.65
C ALA A 382 30.05 -6.63 6.48
N GLY A 383 29.02 -7.35 6.88
CA GLY A 383 27.84 -6.78 7.52
C GLY A 383 26.70 -6.40 6.57
N GLY A 384 26.75 -6.82 5.31
CA GLY A 384 25.77 -6.51 4.26
C GLY A 384 24.30 -6.73 4.63
N CYS A 385 23.39 -6.34 3.73
CA CYS A 385 21.94 -6.22 4.00
C CYS A 385 21.31 -7.46 4.67
N CYS A 386 21.82 -8.62 4.38
CA CYS A 386 21.34 -9.88 4.94
C CYS A 386 22.07 -10.29 6.23
N ASN A 387 22.84 -9.37 6.78
CA ASN A 387 23.45 -9.42 8.08
C ASN A 387 23.71 -10.82 8.65
N ARG A 388 24.85 -11.43 8.32
CA ARG A 388 25.30 -12.72 8.86
C ARG A 388 24.44 -13.94 8.52
N LEU A 389 23.28 -13.79 7.89
CA LEU A 389 22.52 -14.91 7.38
C LEU A 389 22.83 -15.06 5.89
N GLN A 390 23.79 -15.92 5.57
CA GLN A 390 24.10 -16.34 4.19
C GLN A 390 22.88 -16.71 3.34
N ARG A 391 21.73 -16.90 3.96
CA ARG A 391 20.51 -17.42 3.35
C ARG A 391 19.70 -16.45 2.52
N CYS A 392 19.85 -15.15 2.67
CA CYS A 392 19.24 -14.18 1.75
C CYS A 392 19.80 -14.30 0.33
N TYR A 393 20.99 -14.88 0.18
CA TYR A 393 21.67 -15.09 -1.10
C TYR A 393 21.22 -16.34 -1.85
N GLU A 394 20.59 -17.26 -1.13
CA GLU A 394 20.10 -18.52 -1.67
C GLU A 394 18.63 -18.46 -2.08
N GLN A 395 18.06 -17.26 -2.20
CA GLN A 395 16.69 -17.13 -2.69
C GLN A 395 16.63 -17.58 -4.14
N PRO A 396 15.79 -18.56 -4.46
CA PRO A 396 15.55 -18.93 -5.83
C PRO A 396 14.88 -17.78 -6.58
N ALA A 397 14.96 -17.78 -7.88
CA ALA A 397 14.35 -16.80 -8.77
C ALA A 397 12.81 -16.65 -8.62
N SER A 398 12.16 -17.44 -7.82
CA SER A 398 10.75 -17.39 -7.40
C SER A 398 10.59 -17.02 -5.93
N GLY A 399 11.54 -16.30 -5.33
CA GLY A 399 11.75 -16.20 -3.90
C GLY A 399 10.61 -15.64 -3.08
N SER A 400 10.05 -16.50 -2.24
CA SER A 400 9.25 -16.11 -1.08
C SER A 400 10.06 -16.38 0.18
N LEU A 401 10.17 -15.38 1.06
CA LEU A 401 10.68 -15.56 2.41
C LEU A 401 9.53 -15.93 3.33
N THR A 402 9.71 -17.01 4.08
CA THR A 402 8.69 -17.47 5.03
C THR A 402 9.26 -17.42 6.45
N LEU A 403 8.63 -16.63 7.32
CA LEU A 403 8.87 -16.61 8.75
C LEU A 403 7.79 -17.41 9.45
N LYS A 404 8.15 -18.44 10.17
CA LYS A 404 7.21 -19.21 10.99
C LYS A 404 7.08 -18.58 12.37
N CYS A 405 5.87 -18.18 12.71
CA CYS A 405 5.49 -17.75 14.04
C CYS A 405 5.02 -19.00 14.80
N ALA A 406 5.89 -19.60 15.60
CA ALA A 406 5.49 -20.75 16.41
C ALA A 406 4.63 -20.23 17.58
N ALA A 407 3.34 -20.51 17.56
CA ALA A 407 2.54 -20.51 18.77
C ALA A 407 2.97 -21.73 19.60
N ALA A 408 3.82 -21.52 20.59
CA ALA A 408 4.13 -22.53 21.57
C ALA A 408 2.91 -22.74 22.48
N ALA A 409 2.06 -23.67 22.14
CA ALA A 409 1.17 -24.27 23.09
C ALA A 409 2.03 -25.10 24.08
N GLY A 410 2.32 -24.53 25.24
CA GLY A 410 2.60 -25.32 26.44
C GLY A 410 4.02 -25.83 26.66
N GLU A 411 5.06 -25.40 25.96
CA GLU A 411 6.42 -25.83 26.23
C GLU A 411 7.31 -24.73 26.84
N ARG A 412 8.10 -25.14 27.83
CA ARG A 412 9.06 -24.29 28.54
C ARG A 412 9.99 -23.59 27.59
N ARG A 413 10.28 -22.31 27.89
CA ARG A 413 11.20 -21.41 27.20
C ARG A 413 12.48 -22.10 26.73
N THR A 414 12.47 -22.64 25.55
CA THR A 414 13.65 -22.83 24.72
C THR A 414 13.66 -21.72 23.67
N PRO A 415 14.83 -21.17 23.31
CA PRO A 415 14.88 -20.13 22.28
C PRO A 415 14.21 -20.68 21.03
N CYS A 416 13.24 -19.92 20.51
CA CYS A 416 12.50 -20.25 19.30
C CYS A 416 13.48 -20.57 18.18
N ASN A 417 13.49 -21.80 17.73
CA ASN A 417 14.20 -22.16 16.50
C ASN A 417 13.42 -21.56 15.34
N ILE A 418 13.87 -20.43 14.86
CA ILE A 418 13.31 -19.76 13.69
C ILE A 418 13.79 -20.53 12.48
N TYR A 419 12.89 -21.28 11.85
CA TYR A 419 13.13 -21.88 10.56
C TYR A 419 12.71 -20.87 9.49
N VAL A 420 13.68 -20.16 8.93
CA VAL A 420 13.48 -19.43 7.68
C VAL A 420 13.47 -20.46 6.56
N PHE A 421 12.30 -20.82 6.06
CA PHE A 421 12.20 -21.64 4.87
C PHE A 421 12.24 -20.74 3.65
N VAL A 422 13.40 -20.67 3.04
CA VAL A 422 13.49 -20.28 1.64
C VAL A 422 12.88 -21.42 0.85
N CYS A 423 11.78 -21.19 0.14
CA CYS A 423 11.26 -22.15 -0.83
C CYS A 423 12.23 -22.17 -2.02
N ALA A 424 13.40 -22.81 -1.82
CA ALA A 424 14.31 -23.15 -2.89
C ALA A 424 13.99 -24.56 -3.36
N VAL A 425 13.85 -24.72 -4.65
CA VAL A 425 14.20 -25.97 -5.30
C VAL A 425 15.72 -26.10 -5.08
N VAL A 426 16.11 -26.94 -4.13
CA VAL A 426 17.50 -27.30 -3.90
C VAL A 426 18.00 -27.98 -5.18
N ARG A 427 18.68 -27.26 -6.05
CA ARG A 427 19.62 -27.90 -6.97
C ARG A 427 20.79 -28.38 -6.09
N ARG A 428 20.93 -29.67 -5.97
CA ARG A 428 22.09 -30.30 -5.34
C ARG A 428 23.33 -29.80 -6.06
N PHE A 429 24.23 -29.22 -5.30
CA PHE A 429 25.59 -28.88 -5.72
C PHE A 429 26.44 -30.17 -5.72
N ASP A 430 26.05 -31.19 -6.47
CA ASP A 430 26.84 -32.42 -6.62
C ASP A 430 27.48 -32.61 -8.00
N ASP A 431 27.32 -31.64 -8.92
CA ASP A 431 27.82 -31.75 -10.30
C ASP A 431 28.85 -30.67 -10.71
N ILE A 432 29.75 -30.29 -9.80
CA ILE A 432 30.98 -29.56 -10.20
C ILE A 432 32.16 -30.16 -9.46
N ARG A 433 32.48 -31.39 -9.76
CA ARG A 433 33.83 -31.98 -9.75
C ARG A 433 33.88 -33.07 -10.80
N GLY A 434 34.38 -32.72 -11.96
CA GLY A 434 34.70 -33.57 -13.05
C GLY A 434 35.44 -32.75 -14.09
#